data_bdd7cf74d9682bfddadeae3c2e17effd
#
_entry.id   bdd7cf74d9682bfddadeae3c2e17effd
#
_cell.length_a   1.000
_cell.length_b   1.000
_cell.length_c   1.000
_cell.angle_alpha   90.00
_cell.angle_beta   90.00
_cell.angle_gamma   90.00
#
_symmetry.space_group_name_H-M   'P 1'
#
loop_
_entity.id
_entity.type
_entity.pdbx_description
1 polymer ?
#
loop_
_entity_poly.entity_id
_entity_poly.type
_entity_poly.pdbx_seq_one_letter_code
_entity_poly.pdbx_strand_id
1 'polypeptide(L)'
;MGFPSILFWYFWIYSQAVEIHIRYEGDDDPSKCTARKLSRFGLAELHRDNKSTPYGIILNPYSEKALSPADYKYPYKLVALDCSWETAGVGSFSMKGIHRALPFLVAANPVNYGKPFKLTTVEAIAASLFILGEKEQSRKVLSKFRWGLNFLTLNEEPLESYASCLTSEDVVNVQELYLS
;
A
#
# COMPACT_ATOMS: atom_id res chain seq x y z
N MET A 1 -6.83 -18.32 -37.93
CA MET A 1 -6.24 -17.55 -36.81
C MET A 1 -7.38 -17.19 -35.87
N GLY A 2 -7.49 -17.94 -34.78
CA GLY A 2 -8.58 -17.72 -33.82
C GLY A 2 -8.22 -16.52 -32.90
N PHE A 3 -9.14 -15.59 -32.79
CA PHE A 3 -9.00 -14.49 -31.79
C PHE A 3 -9.04 -15.14 -30.39
N PRO A 4 -8.14 -14.71 -29.46
CA PRO A 4 -8.22 -15.18 -28.09
C PRO A 4 -9.57 -14.79 -27.50
N SER A 5 -10.20 -15.72 -26.79
CA SER A 5 -11.52 -15.52 -26.21
C SER A 5 -11.53 -14.33 -25.24
N ILE A 6 -12.69 -13.66 -25.10
CA ILE A 6 -12.91 -12.56 -24.15
C ILE A 6 -12.45 -12.96 -22.74
N LEU A 7 -12.59 -14.24 -22.36
CA LEU A 7 -12.08 -14.82 -21.12
C LEU A 7 -10.54 -14.74 -21.00
N PHE A 8 -9.81 -14.88 -22.12
CA PHE A 8 -8.35 -14.78 -22.11
C PHE A 8 -7.89 -13.33 -21.85
N TRP A 9 -8.58 -12.33 -22.43
CA TRP A 9 -8.34 -10.92 -22.15
C TRP A 9 -8.73 -10.54 -20.72
N TYR A 10 -9.83 -11.08 -20.19
CA TYR A 10 -10.22 -10.91 -18.80
C TYR A 10 -9.17 -11.49 -17.85
N PHE A 11 -8.70 -12.71 -18.12
CA PHE A 11 -7.67 -13.37 -17.30
C PHE A 11 -6.34 -12.65 -17.37
N TRP A 12 -5.97 -12.11 -18.55
CA TRP A 12 -4.71 -11.37 -18.74
C TRP A 12 -4.74 -10.01 -18.05
N ILE A 13 -5.86 -9.29 -18.06
CA ILE A 13 -6.04 -7.99 -17.40
C ILE A 13 -6.07 -8.17 -15.87
N TYR A 14 -6.66 -9.24 -15.34
CA TYR A 14 -6.71 -9.54 -13.91
C TYR A 14 -5.45 -10.25 -13.38
N SER A 15 -4.49 -10.63 -14.24
CA SER A 15 -3.26 -11.34 -13.88
C SER A 15 -2.04 -10.43 -13.72
N GLN A 16 -2.18 -9.13 -13.88
CA GLN A 16 -1.05 -8.21 -13.71
C GLN A 16 -0.97 -7.77 -12.26
N ALA A 17 0.12 -8.18 -11.58
CA ALA A 17 0.44 -7.70 -10.24
C ALA A 17 0.52 -6.17 -10.22
N VAL A 18 0.09 -5.55 -9.12
CA VAL A 18 0.22 -4.11 -8.91
C VAL A 18 1.71 -3.73 -8.93
N GLU A 19 2.09 -2.79 -9.79
CA GLU A 19 3.45 -2.24 -9.79
C GLU A 19 3.65 -1.37 -8.55
N ILE A 20 4.69 -1.67 -7.78
CA ILE A 20 4.98 -0.96 -6.53
C ILE A 20 6.11 0.05 -6.79
N HIS A 21 5.83 1.31 -6.55
CA HIS A 21 6.78 2.40 -6.67
C HIS A 21 6.94 3.09 -5.31
N ILE A 22 8.16 3.48 -4.96
CA ILE A 22 8.45 4.15 -3.70
C ILE A 22 9.23 5.43 -3.98
N ARG A 23 8.63 6.57 -3.64
CA ARG A 23 9.34 7.84 -3.57
C ARG A 23 10.21 7.83 -2.31
N TYR A 24 11.51 7.73 -2.50
CA TYR A 24 12.49 7.50 -1.45
C TYR A 24 13.30 8.77 -1.16
N GLU A 25 13.25 9.27 0.07
CA GLU A 25 13.99 10.47 0.48
C GLU A 25 15.41 10.18 0.96
N GLY A 26 15.65 8.98 1.48
CA GLY A 26 17.00 8.54 1.86
C GLY A 26 17.41 8.92 3.27
N ASP A 27 16.46 9.35 4.11
CA ASP A 27 16.70 9.88 5.45
C ASP A 27 16.92 8.79 6.51
N ASP A 28 16.49 7.55 6.21
CA ASP A 28 16.54 6.42 7.14
C ASP A 28 17.86 5.64 7.06
N ASP A 29 18.22 4.98 8.19
CA ASP A 29 19.31 4.00 8.24
C ASP A 29 19.13 2.94 7.14
N PRO A 30 20.08 2.84 6.19
CA PRO A 30 19.97 1.93 5.05
C PRO A 30 19.73 0.47 5.41
N SER A 31 20.17 0.03 6.61
CA SER A 31 20.04 -1.35 7.08
C SER A 31 18.62 -1.68 7.57
N LYS A 32 17.87 -0.65 8.01
CA LYS A 32 16.51 -0.77 8.55
C LYS A 32 15.43 -0.39 7.55
N CYS A 33 15.79 0.33 6.47
CA CYS A 33 14.88 0.85 5.47
C CYS A 33 14.15 -0.29 4.73
N THR A 34 12.83 -0.37 4.89
CA THR A 34 11.99 -1.39 4.27
C THR A 34 11.87 -1.17 2.76
N ALA A 35 11.86 0.07 2.29
CA ALA A 35 11.81 0.44 0.88
C ALA A 35 13.01 -0.11 0.09
N ARG A 36 14.23 0.11 0.59
CA ARG A 36 15.46 -0.42 -0.03
C ARG A 36 15.46 -1.93 -0.08
N LYS A 37 14.95 -2.58 0.95
CA LYS A 37 14.87 -4.04 1.00
C LYS A 37 13.90 -4.57 -0.04
N LEU A 38 12.72 -3.96 -0.22
CA LEU A 38 11.77 -4.34 -1.28
C LEU A 38 12.39 -4.18 -2.67
N SER A 39 13.08 -3.07 -2.93
CA SER A 39 13.77 -2.85 -4.21
C SER A 39 14.86 -3.89 -4.49
N ARG A 40 15.66 -4.26 -3.48
CA ARG A 40 16.68 -5.32 -3.62
C ARG A 40 16.08 -6.69 -3.97
N PHE A 41 14.86 -6.96 -3.57
CA PHE A 41 14.12 -8.18 -3.95
C PHE A 41 13.39 -8.06 -5.29
N GLY A 42 13.52 -6.93 -6.00
CA GLY A 42 12.80 -6.69 -7.25
C GLY A 42 11.29 -6.58 -7.07
N LEU A 43 10.82 -6.19 -5.88
CA LEU A 43 9.40 -6.08 -5.53
C LEU A 43 8.89 -4.64 -5.60
N ALA A 44 9.79 -3.65 -5.68
CA ALA A 44 9.42 -2.24 -5.80
C ALA A 44 10.52 -1.48 -6.55
N GLU A 45 10.12 -0.43 -7.27
CA GLU A 45 11.00 0.53 -7.91
C GLU A 45 11.15 1.78 -7.04
N LEU A 46 12.39 2.26 -6.85
CA LEU A 46 12.69 3.46 -6.07
C LEU A 46 12.82 4.69 -6.96
N HIS A 47 12.22 5.79 -6.56
CA HIS A 47 12.29 7.09 -7.22
C HIS A 47 12.84 8.14 -6.26
N ARG A 48 13.77 8.97 -6.74
CA ARG A 48 14.44 9.98 -5.91
C ARG A 48 13.74 11.35 -5.89
N ASP A 49 12.84 11.56 -6.84
CA ASP A 49 12.11 12.82 -6.96
C ASP A 49 10.69 12.60 -7.48
N ASN A 50 9.85 13.64 -7.36
CA ASN A 50 8.45 13.57 -7.77
C ASN A 50 8.27 13.49 -9.30
N LYS A 51 9.28 13.91 -10.09
CA LYS A 51 9.18 13.88 -11.57
C LYS A 51 9.37 12.49 -12.11
N SER A 52 10.25 11.70 -11.48
CA SER A 52 10.51 10.29 -11.85
C SER A 52 9.45 9.35 -11.27
N THR A 53 8.66 9.80 -10.30
CA THR A 53 7.59 8.98 -9.68
C THR A 53 6.40 8.89 -10.65
N PRO A 54 5.95 7.68 -11.01
CA PRO A 54 4.87 7.53 -11.97
C PRO A 54 3.52 7.96 -11.39
N TYR A 55 2.57 8.25 -12.27
CA TYR A 55 1.17 8.44 -11.90
C TYR A 55 0.56 7.12 -11.42
N GLY A 56 -0.12 7.13 -10.29
CA GLY A 56 -0.75 5.96 -9.69
C GLY A 56 -1.58 6.31 -8.46
N ILE A 57 -1.92 5.29 -7.66
CA ILE A 57 -2.53 5.49 -6.34
C ILE A 57 -1.41 5.88 -5.38
N ILE A 58 -1.48 7.07 -4.81
CA ILE A 58 -0.49 7.61 -3.88
C ILE A 58 -1.01 7.44 -2.46
N LEU A 59 -0.27 6.71 -1.63
CA LEU A 59 -0.55 6.57 -0.22
C LEU A 59 -0.20 7.88 0.48
N ASN A 60 -1.23 8.61 0.90
CA ASN A 60 -1.10 9.93 1.51
C ASN A 60 -1.97 10.00 2.77
N PRO A 61 -1.39 10.07 3.98
CA PRO A 61 -2.15 10.12 5.23
C PRO A 61 -3.01 11.39 5.38
N TYR A 62 -2.75 12.42 4.57
CA TYR A 62 -3.53 13.67 4.56
C TYR A 62 -4.66 13.66 3.52
N SER A 63 -4.89 12.54 2.82
CA SER A 63 -6.00 12.43 1.87
C SER A 63 -7.33 12.37 2.60
N GLU A 64 -8.32 13.10 2.08
CA GLU A 64 -9.72 13.05 2.57
C GLU A 64 -10.45 11.76 2.16
N LYS A 65 -9.87 10.97 1.25
CA LYS A 65 -10.46 9.72 0.76
C LYS A 65 -9.65 8.53 1.22
N ALA A 66 -10.33 7.57 1.85
CA ALA A 66 -9.74 6.29 2.19
C ALA A 66 -9.53 5.41 0.95
N LEU A 67 -8.48 4.60 0.96
CA LEU A 67 -8.28 3.54 -0.02
C LEU A 67 -9.40 2.51 0.11
N SER A 68 -9.95 2.09 -1.03
CA SER A 68 -11.03 1.12 -1.10
C SER A 68 -10.85 0.18 -2.30
N PRO A 69 -11.56 -0.96 -2.36
CA PRO A 69 -11.53 -1.84 -3.53
C PRO A 69 -11.93 -1.17 -4.85
N ALA A 70 -12.72 -0.09 -4.81
CA ALA A 70 -13.08 0.69 -6.00
C ALA A 70 -11.88 1.34 -6.71
N ASP A 71 -10.76 1.50 -6.02
CA ASP A 71 -9.55 2.10 -6.57
C ASP A 71 -8.79 1.13 -7.49
N TYR A 72 -9.09 -0.15 -7.47
CA TYR A 72 -8.46 -1.18 -8.32
C TYR A 72 -8.59 -0.93 -9.83
N LYS A 73 -9.58 -0.16 -10.26
CA LYS A 73 -9.82 0.19 -11.69
C LYS A 73 -8.86 1.23 -12.29
N TYR A 74 -7.99 1.82 -11.48
CA TYR A 74 -6.99 2.77 -11.93
C TYR A 74 -5.69 2.03 -12.32
N PRO A 75 -4.75 2.70 -13.07
CA PRO A 75 -3.52 2.02 -13.50
C PRO A 75 -2.84 1.34 -12.31
N TYR A 76 -2.41 0.10 -12.53
CA TYR A 76 -1.90 -0.86 -11.54
C TYR A 76 -0.62 -0.43 -10.83
N LYS A 77 -0.50 0.87 -10.50
CA LYS A 77 0.65 1.47 -9.83
C LYS A 77 0.26 1.99 -8.47
N LEU A 78 0.94 1.44 -7.46
CA LEU A 78 0.83 1.86 -6.08
C LEU A 78 2.09 2.63 -5.70
N VAL A 79 1.94 3.85 -5.23
CA VAL A 79 3.04 4.74 -4.87
C VAL A 79 3.03 5.00 -3.37
N ALA A 80 4.11 4.64 -2.68
CA ALA A 80 4.33 4.99 -1.29
C ALA A 80 5.41 6.07 -1.18
N LEU A 81 5.35 6.92 -0.16
CA LEU A 81 6.42 7.82 0.22
C LEU A 81 7.17 7.21 1.40
N ASP A 82 8.48 7.01 1.24
CA ASP A 82 9.38 6.56 2.29
C ASP A 82 10.14 7.77 2.84
N CYS A 83 9.63 8.30 3.94
CA CYS A 83 10.16 9.46 4.65
C CYS A 83 9.99 9.28 6.15
N SER A 84 10.78 10.02 6.94
CA SER A 84 10.58 10.08 8.39
C SER A 84 9.24 10.74 8.73
N TRP A 85 8.45 10.12 9.61
CA TRP A 85 7.21 10.70 10.13
C TRP A 85 7.41 12.04 10.85
N GLU A 86 8.64 12.32 11.29
CA GLU A 86 9.00 13.58 11.98
C GLU A 86 9.13 14.75 11.00
N THR A 87 9.52 14.46 9.76
CA THR A 87 9.80 15.47 8.72
C THR A 87 8.70 15.54 7.65
N ALA A 88 7.86 14.49 7.53
CA ALA A 88 6.80 14.43 6.53
C ALA A 88 5.69 15.44 6.83
N GLY A 89 5.56 16.43 5.98
CA GLY A 89 4.43 17.36 5.96
C GLY A 89 3.53 17.16 4.76
N VAL A 90 2.41 17.90 4.69
CA VAL A 90 1.47 17.86 3.54
C VAL A 90 2.19 18.07 2.21
N GLY A 91 3.19 18.95 2.17
CA GLY A 91 3.99 19.25 0.98
C GLY A 91 4.83 18.07 0.45
N SER A 92 5.18 17.11 1.31
CA SER A 92 5.93 15.91 0.90
C SER A 92 5.14 15.03 -0.06
N PHE A 93 3.81 15.10 -0.04
CA PHE A 93 2.90 14.34 -0.89
C PHE A 93 2.45 15.09 -2.15
N SER A 94 3.27 15.98 -2.70
CA SER A 94 2.95 16.80 -3.88
C SER A 94 3.05 16.04 -5.23
N MET A 95 3.18 14.73 -5.20
CA MET A 95 3.21 13.87 -6.39
C MET A 95 1.86 13.91 -7.14
N LYS A 96 1.91 13.83 -8.46
CA LYS A 96 0.70 13.74 -9.30
C LYS A 96 0.14 12.33 -9.27
N GLY A 97 -1.12 12.18 -8.85
CA GLY A 97 -1.80 10.88 -8.79
C GLY A 97 -3.12 10.93 -8.03
N ILE A 98 -3.62 9.77 -7.70
CA ILE A 98 -4.85 9.58 -6.96
C ILE A 98 -4.49 9.36 -5.50
N HIS A 99 -4.66 10.38 -4.67
CA HIS A 99 -4.30 10.30 -3.25
C HIS A 99 -5.35 9.51 -2.48
N ARG A 100 -4.85 8.59 -1.62
CA ARG A 100 -5.68 7.79 -0.72
C ARG A 100 -4.99 7.64 0.64
N ALA A 101 -5.77 7.78 1.70
CA ALA A 101 -5.34 7.44 3.05
C ALA A 101 -5.63 5.96 3.35
N LEU A 102 -4.76 5.32 4.14
CA LEU A 102 -5.08 4.02 4.71
C LEU A 102 -6.02 4.20 5.90
N PRO A 103 -7.01 3.29 6.09
CA PRO A 103 -7.83 3.28 7.28
C PRO A 103 -7.03 2.82 8.50
N PHE A 104 -7.70 2.81 9.67
CA PHE A 104 -7.11 2.35 10.93
C PHE A 104 -6.51 0.95 10.79
N LEU A 105 -5.22 0.85 11.09
CA LEU A 105 -4.45 -0.39 11.17
C LEU A 105 -3.36 -0.24 12.22
N VAL A 106 -2.95 -1.37 12.80
CA VAL A 106 -1.96 -1.43 13.88
C VAL A 106 -0.63 -1.93 13.35
N ALA A 107 0.45 -1.27 13.71
CA ALA A 107 1.79 -1.65 13.30
C ALA A 107 2.26 -2.97 13.95
N ALA A 108 2.88 -3.85 13.18
CA ALA A 108 3.53 -5.07 13.63
C ALA A 108 5.06 -5.00 13.58
N ASN A 109 5.60 -3.90 13.03
CA ASN A 109 7.05 -3.70 12.97
C ASN A 109 7.65 -3.52 14.37
N PRO A 110 8.92 -3.93 14.58
CA PRO A 110 9.55 -3.96 15.91
C PRO A 110 9.65 -2.59 16.61
N VAL A 111 9.65 -1.50 15.84
CA VAL A 111 9.79 -0.14 16.41
C VAL A 111 8.45 0.39 16.93
N ASN A 112 7.36 0.07 16.23
CA ASN A 112 6.04 0.62 16.51
C ASN A 112 4.99 -0.45 16.80
N TYR A 113 5.39 -1.64 17.24
CA TYR A 113 4.47 -2.74 17.50
C TYR A 113 3.26 -2.31 18.37
N GLY A 114 2.07 -2.62 17.87
CA GLY A 114 0.82 -2.30 18.55
C GLY A 114 0.37 -0.84 18.45
N LYS A 115 1.15 0.04 17.81
CA LYS A 115 0.77 1.46 17.66
C LYS A 115 -0.11 1.66 16.43
N PRO A 116 -1.29 2.31 16.59
CA PRO A 116 -2.14 2.68 15.48
C PRO A 116 -1.43 3.65 14.52
N PHE A 117 -1.71 3.54 13.23
CA PHE A 117 -1.25 4.42 12.16
C PHE A 117 0.28 4.53 11.97
N LYS A 118 1.10 3.87 12.80
CA LYS A 118 2.58 3.93 12.73
C LYS A 118 3.17 2.84 11.84
N LEU A 119 2.57 2.67 10.66
CA LEU A 119 2.98 1.67 9.68
C LEU A 119 4.32 2.03 9.05
N THR A 120 5.15 1.03 8.80
CA THR A 120 6.29 1.17 7.89
C THR A 120 5.81 1.19 6.45
N THR A 121 6.68 1.62 5.54
CA THR A 121 6.40 1.63 4.09
C THR A 121 5.92 0.27 3.58
N VAL A 122 6.54 -0.83 4.04
CA VAL A 122 6.12 -2.18 3.60
C VAL A 122 4.76 -2.58 4.17
N GLU A 123 4.42 -2.20 5.40
CA GLU A 123 3.10 -2.45 5.97
C GLU A 123 2.02 -1.66 5.24
N ALA A 124 2.28 -0.40 4.93
CA ALA A 124 1.37 0.44 4.17
C ALA A 124 1.11 -0.12 2.76
N ILE A 125 2.16 -0.55 2.06
CA ILE A 125 2.06 -1.21 0.76
C ILE A 125 1.26 -2.51 0.86
N ALA A 126 1.55 -3.35 1.84
CA ALA A 126 0.88 -4.64 2.01
C ALA A 126 -0.60 -4.49 2.36
N ALA A 127 -0.95 -3.54 3.23
CA ALA A 127 -2.33 -3.19 3.54
C ALA A 127 -3.09 -2.75 2.28
N SER A 128 -2.47 -1.88 1.49
CA SER A 128 -3.05 -1.40 0.23
C SER A 128 -3.33 -2.53 -0.75
N LEU A 129 -2.35 -3.41 -0.96
CA LEU A 129 -2.51 -4.59 -1.82
C LEU A 129 -3.64 -5.48 -1.33
N PHE A 130 -3.73 -5.71 -0.01
CA PHE A 130 -4.78 -6.53 0.58
C PHE A 130 -6.18 -5.94 0.33
N ILE A 131 -6.36 -4.64 0.60
CA ILE A 131 -7.63 -3.92 0.39
C ILE A 131 -8.02 -3.92 -1.10
N LEU A 132 -7.04 -3.79 -2.00
CA LEU A 132 -7.26 -3.85 -3.45
C LEU A 132 -7.53 -5.28 -3.98
N GLY A 133 -7.50 -6.31 -3.13
CA GLY A 133 -7.76 -7.70 -3.51
C GLY A 133 -6.51 -8.50 -3.86
N GLU A 134 -5.32 -7.89 -3.89
CA GLU A 134 -4.04 -8.53 -4.22
C GLU A 134 -3.41 -9.19 -2.98
N LYS A 135 -4.18 -10.08 -2.31
CA LYS A 135 -3.80 -10.69 -1.03
C LYS A 135 -2.51 -11.51 -1.11
N GLU A 136 -2.29 -12.22 -2.21
CA GLU A 136 -1.06 -13.01 -2.41
C GLU A 136 0.18 -12.10 -2.60
N GLN A 137 0.02 -10.99 -3.32
CA GLN A 137 1.10 -10.02 -3.46
C GLN A 137 1.40 -9.33 -2.13
N SER A 138 0.38 -9.03 -1.32
CA SER A 138 0.52 -8.55 0.05
C SER A 138 1.36 -9.50 0.91
N ARG A 139 1.02 -10.80 0.91
CA ARG A 139 1.81 -11.84 1.60
C ARG A 139 3.25 -11.91 1.11
N LYS A 140 3.44 -11.84 -0.21
CA LYS A 140 4.76 -11.91 -0.85
C LYS A 140 5.68 -10.78 -0.39
N VAL A 141 5.22 -9.53 -0.33
CA VAL A 141 6.05 -8.40 0.11
C VAL A 141 6.39 -8.50 1.60
N LEU A 142 5.43 -8.90 2.44
CA LEU A 142 5.64 -9.07 3.88
C LEU A 142 6.55 -10.25 4.22
N SER A 143 6.52 -11.33 3.44
CA SER A 143 7.37 -12.52 3.66
C SER A 143 8.87 -12.23 3.61
N LYS A 144 9.29 -11.07 3.09
CA LYS A 144 10.68 -10.64 3.08
C LYS A 144 11.16 -10.12 4.44
N PHE A 145 10.27 -10.01 5.41
CA PHE A 145 10.54 -9.51 6.76
C PHE A 145 10.12 -10.58 7.79
N ARG A 146 10.99 -10.86 8.78
CA ARG A 146 10.71 -11.89 9.80
C ARG A 146 9.41 -11.65 10.55
N TRP A 147 9.08 -10.40 10.80
CA TRP A 147 7.88 -9.96 11.49
C TRP A 147 6.71 -9.68 10.54
N GLY A 148 6.95 -9.67 9.23
CA GLY A 148 6.02 -9.11 8.25
C GLY A 148 4.66 -9.80 8.21
N LEU A 149 4.60 -11.12 8.19
CA LEU A 149 3.33 -11.86 8.16
C LEU A 149 2.49 -11.65 9.42
N ASN A 150 3.11 -11.31 10.56
CA ASN A 150 2.40 -10.97 11.78
C ASN A 150 1.53 -9.71 11.63
N PHE A 151 1.87 -8.82 10.68
CA PHE A 151 1.04 -7.67 10.35
C PHE A 151 -0.35 -8.09 9.84
N LEU A 152 -0.42 -9.11 8.99
CA LEU A 152 -1.70 -9.61 8.50
C LEU A 152 -2.51 -10.30 9.60
N THR A 153 -1.85 -11.06 10.48
CA THR A 153 -2.51 -11.71 11.62
C THR A 153 -3.05 -10.68 12.61
N LEU A 154 -2.27 -9.64 12.90
CA LEU A 154 -2.66 -8.59 13.85
C LEU A 154 -3.84 -7.75 13.34
N ASN A 155 -3.95 -7.59 12.02
CA ASN A 155 -4.96 -6.77 11.36
C ASN A 155 -5.94 -7.60 10.51
N GLU A 156 -6.08 -8.91 10.78
CA GLU A 156 -6.88 -9.80 9.95
C GLU A 156 -8.33 -9.31 9.80
N GLU A 157 -8.98 -9.05 10.92
CA GLU A 157 -10.38 -8.61 10.95
C GLU A 157 -10.59 -7.25 10.23
N PRO A 158 -9.86 -6.16 10.55
CA PRO A 158 -10.04 -4.91 9.85
C PRO A 158 -9.69 -4.99 8.36
N LEU A 159 -8.62 -5.70 7.97
CA LEU A 159 -8.24 -5.84 6.56
C LEU A 159 -9.29 -6.57 5.73
N GLU A 160 -9.87 -7.66 6.25
CA GLU A 160 -10.98 -8.37 5.57
C GLU A 160 -12.23 -7.50 5.48
N SER A 161 -12.56 -6.76 6.53
CA SER A 161 -13.68 -5.82 6.52
C SER A 161 -13.50 -4.73 5.46
N TYR A 162 -12.32 -4.10 5.38
CA TYR A 162 -12.04 -3.07 4.37
C TYR A 162 -12.02 -3.63 2.96
N ALA A 163 -11.47 -4.83 2.76
CA ALA A 163 -11.45 -5.50 1.45
C ALA A 163 -12.85 -5.92 0.96
N SER A 164 -13.83 -5.97 1.85
CA SER A 164 -15.23 -6.28 1.54
C SER A 164 -16.08 -5.04 1.25
N CYS A 165 -15.54 -3.83 1.48
CA CYS A 165 -16.20 -2.57 1.17
C CYS A 165 -16.29 -2.33 -0.34
N LEU A 166 -17.27 -1.51 -0.76
CA LEU A 166 -17.42 -1.12 -2.16
C LEU A 166 -16.83 0.27 -2.44
N THR A 167 -16.88 1.16 -1.46
CA THR A 167 -16.51 2.57 -1.62
C THR A 167 -15.57 3.03 -0.51
N SER A 168 -14.93 4.20 -0.72
CA SER A 168 -14.14 4.89 0.31
C SER A 168 -14.98 5.26 1.54
N GLU A 169 -16.25 5.60 1.35
CA GLU A 169 -17.16 5.94 2.43
C GLU A 169 -17.49 4.72 3.30
N ASP A 170 -17.71 3.54 2.67
CA ASP A 170 -17.90 2.29 3.40
C ASP A 170 -16.69 1.96 4.27
N VAL A 171 -15.46 2.16 3.74
CA VAL A 171 -14.21 1.93 4.51
C VAL A 171 -14.14 2.86 5.71
N VAL A 172 -14.50 4.13 5.56
CA VAL A 172 -14.53 5.09 6.68
C VAL A 172 -15.56 4.68 7.73
N ASN A 173 -16.76 4.26 7.32
CA ASN A 173 -17.81 3.81 8.24
C ASN A 173 -17.39 2.54 9.01
N VAL A 174 -16.77 1.58 8.33
CA VAL A 174 -16.26 0.36 8.95
C VAL A 174 -15.12 0.65 9.93
N GLN A 175 -14.25 1.61 9.60
CA GLN A 175 -13.14 2.02 10.48
C GLN A 175 -13.60 2.45 11.86
N GLU A 176 -14.78 3.09 12.00
CA GLU A 176 -15.32 3.55 13.28
C GLU A 176 -15.48 2.41 14.29
N LEU A 177 -15.69 1.16 13.81
CA LEU A 177 -15.80 -0.03 14.66
C LEU A 177 -14.48 -0.37 15.38
N TYR A 178 -13.35 0.09 14.86
CA TYR A 178 -12.01 -0.19 15.38
C TYR A 178 -11.38 1.00 16.13
N LEU A 179 -12.02 2.16 16.10
CA LEU A 179 -11.55 3.37 16.78
C LEU A 179 -12.15 3.53 18.20
N SER A 180 -13.12 2.67 18.56
CA SER A 180 -13.86 2.73 19.85
C SER A 180 -13.13 2.05 21.00
#